data_2ee52812daa8081504775c572e6de4a0
#
_entry.id   2ee52812daa8081504775c572e6de4a0
#
_cell.length_a   1.000
_cell.length_b   1.000
_cell.length_c   1.000
_cell.angle_alpha   90.00
_cell.angle_beta   90.00
_cell.angle_gamma   90.00
#
_symmetry.space_group_name_H-M   'P 1'
#
loop_
_entity.id
_entity.type
_entity.pdbx_description
1 polymer ?
#
loop_
_entity_poly.entity_id
_entity_poly.type
_entity_poly.pdbx_seq_one_letter_code
_entity_poly.pdbx_strand_id
1 'polypeptide(L)'
;WPIRDITGDTIGFGARRLYDNDRIAAKYLNTTETPIYKKSTVLYGLDLAKKSIRDERLAVVVEGYTDVMAAHLSGVEGAVATCGTAFGEDHIKVIRRIVRDEADLAPARIVFTFDGDAAGQKAAMKAYAQDDKWASQSFVAVAKDGMDPCDLRLREGDSAVRELVADAVPMFEFAVR
;
A
#
# COMPACT_ATOMS: atom_id res chain seq x y z
N TRP A 1 13.61 -8.99 2.88
CA TRP A 1 12.84 -8.91 1.62
C TRP A 1 13.63 -8.12 0.59
N PRO A 2 13.85 -8.65 -0.64
CA PRO A 2 14.38 -7.84 -1.74
C PRO A 2 13.35 -6.78 -2.15
N ILE A 3 13.80 -5.53 -2.25
CA ILE A 3 13.02 -4.44 -2.81
C ILE A 3 13.41 -4.33 -4.28
N ARG A 4 12.43 -4.40 -5.17
CA ARG A 4 12.63 -4.42 -6.61
C ARG A 4 12.09 -3.16 -7.27
N ASP A 5 12.72 -2.77 -8.35
CA ASP A 5 12.18 -1.75 -9.23
C ASP A 5 11.04 -2.32 -10.11
N ILE A 6 10.43 -1.48 -10.93
CA ILE A 6 9.30 -1.88 -11.79
C ILE A 6 9.68 -2.95 -12.83
N THR A 7 10.96 -3.10 -13.16
CA THR A 7 11.45 -4.12 -14.11
C THR A 7 11.72 -5.46 -13.44
N GLY A 8 11.84 -5.48 -12.11
CA GLY A 8 12.10 -6.66 -11.28
C GLY A 8 13.54 -6.77 -10.79
N ASP A 9 14.39 -5.76 -11.08
CA ASP A 9 15.75 -5.72 -10.60
C ASP A 9 15.80 -5.35 -9.12
N THR A 10 16.62 -6.06 -8.33
CA THR A 10 16.76 -5.78 -6.90
C THR A 10 17.59 -4.51 -6.68
N ILE A 11 16.99 -3.51 -6.06
CA ILE A 11 17.57 -2.19 -5.81
C ILE A 11 17.82 -1.91 -4.32
N GLY A 12 17.32 -2.77 -3.44
CA GLY A 12 17.48 -2.65 -2.00
C GLY A 12 16.89 -3.82 -1.25
N PHE A 13 16.96 -3.76 0.08
CA PHE A 13 16.42 -4.79 0.97
C PHE A 13 15.68 -4.17 2.13
N GLY A 14 14.57 -4.80 2.53
CA GLY A 14 13.89 -4.58 3.78
C GLY A 14 14.11 -5.76 4.72
N ALA A 15 14.21 -5.49 6.02
CA ALA A 15 14.31 -6.50 7.05
C ALA A 15 13.42 -6.14 8.25
N ARG A 16 12.97 -7.16 8.97
CA ARG A 16 12.23 -7.01 10.22
C ARG A 16 12.92 -7.81 11.32
N ARG A 17 13.07 -7.20 12.48
CA ARG A 17 13.46 -7.89 13.69
C ARG A 17 12.42 -8.97 14.05
N LEU A 18 12.85 -10.19 14.34
CA LEU A 18 11.97 -11.30 14.67
C LEU A 18 11.79 -11.46 16.19
N TYR A 19 12.82 -11.12 16.97
CA TYR A 19 12.83 -11.34 18.41
C TYR A 19 13.06 -10.02 19.17
N ASP A 20 12.35 -9.84 20.30
CA ASP A 20 12.46 -8.60 21.08
C ASP A 20 13.83 -8.43 21.77
N ASN A 21 14.57 -9.51 21.96
CA ASN A 21 15.93 -9.50 22.49
C ASN A 21 17.04 -9.34 21.44
N ASP A 22 16.69 -9.07 20.19
CA ASP A 22 17.67 -8.74 19.17
C ASP A 22 18.47 -7.49 19.53
N ARG A 23 19.76 -7.49 19.15
CA ARG A 23 20.67 -6.35 19.38
C ARG A 23 20.28 -5.07 18.64
N ILE A 24 19.47 -5.19 17.57
CA ILE A 24 19.00 -4.07 16.76
C ILE A 24 17.69 -3.55 17.34
N ALA A 25 17.68 -2.30 17.80
CA ALA A 25 16.51 -1.68 18.41
C ALA A 25 15.37 -1.45 17.40
N ALA A 26 15.68 -1.17 16.14
CA ALA A 26 14.69 -0.91 15.11
C ALA A 26 13.88 -2.17 14.77
N LYS A 27 12.53 -2.06 14.77
CA LYS A 27 11.63 -3.14 14.34
C LYS A 27 11.80 -3.46 12.86
N TYR A 28 11.96 -2.43 12.03
CA TYR A 28 12.22 -2.54 10.60
C TYR A 28 13.51 -1.84 10.22
N LEU A 29 14.24 -2.42 9.29
CA LEU A 29 15.45 -1.85 8.70
C LEU A 29 15.31 -1.91 7.19
N ASN A 30 15.48 -0.77 6.53
CA ASN A 30 15.46 -0.67 5.08
C ASN A 30 16.81 -0.15 4.59
N THR A 31 17.24 -0.56 3.39
CA THR A 31 18.39 0.01 2.70
C THR A 31 18.31 1.54 2.75
N THR A 32 19.45 2.19 3.01
CA THR A 32 19.58 3.64 2.89
C THR A 32 19.45 4.06 1.43
N GLU A 33 19.04 5.30 1.18
CA GLU A 33 18.87 5.80 -0.19
C GLU A 33 20.18 5.73 -0.98
N THR A 34 20.08 5.35 -2.23
CA THR A 34 21.16 5.26 -3.21
C THR A 34 20.74 5.92 -4.53
N PRO A 35 21.62 6.09 -5.51
CA PRO A 35 21.23 6.60 -6.83
C PRO A 35 20.12 5.79 -7.52
N ILE A 36 20.02 4.47 -7.21
CA ILE A 36 19.01 3.57 -7.80
C ILE A 36 17.83 3.26 -6.86
N TYR A 37 17.91 3.63 -5.58
CA TYR A 37 16.89 3.38 -4.58
C TYR A 37 16.47 4.67 -3.88
N LYS A 38 15.32 5.20 -4.24
CA LYS A 38 14.72 6.40 -3.63
C LYS A 38 13.39 6.04 -2.99
N LYS A 39 13.29 6.14 -1.68
CA LYS A 39 12.09 5.78 -0.90
C LYS A 39 10.83 6.54 -1.35
N SER A 40 10.99 7.75 -1.87
CA SER A 40 9.87 8.58 -2.33
C SER A 40 9.21 8.07 -3.61
N THR A 41 9.88 7.20 -4.39
CA THR A 41 9.38 6.71 -5.69
C THR A 41 9.22 5.19 -5.74
N VAL A 42 9.79 4.47 -4.77
CA VAL A 42 9.78 3.01 -4.75
C VAL A 42 8.58 2.50 -3.97
N LEU A 43 7.85 1.56 -4.56
CA LEU A 43 6.76 0.82 -3.94
C LEU A 43 7.10 -0.66 -3.94
N TYR A 44 7.13 -1.27 -2.74
CA TYR A 44 7.34 -2.69 -2.58
C TYR A 44 6.21 -3.49 -3.21
N GLY A 45 6.55 -4.54 -3.95
CA GLY A 45 5.58 -5.41 -4.64
C GLY A 45 5.11 -4.88 -5.99
N LEU A 46 5.55 -3.69 -6.42
CA LEU A 46 5.10 -3.06 -7.67
C LEU A 46 5.48 -3.87 -8.92
N ASP A 47 6.63 -4.53 -8.91
CA ASP A 47 7.09 -5.41 -9.97
C ASP A 47 6.09 -6.54 -10.25
N LEU A 48 5.46 -7.08 -9.21
CA LEU A 48 4.40 -8.09 -9.30
C LEU A 48 3.02 -7.48 -9.56
N ALA A 49 2.69 -6.40 -8.87
CA ALA A 49 1.37 -5.79 -8.87
C ALA A 49 1.03 -5.02 -10.16
N LYS A 50 2.02 -4.51 -10.89
CA LYS A 50 1.82 -3.57 -12.02
C LYS A 50 0.84 -4.08 -13.08
N LYS A 51 0.81 -5.39 -13.35
CA LYS A 51 -0.10 -5.97 -14.33
C LYS A 51 -1.54 -5.95 -13.84
N SER A 52 -1.80 -6.44 -12.63
CA SER A 52 -3.12 -6.43 -12.00
C SER A 52 -3.63 -4.99 -11.82
N ILE A 53 -2.79 -4.07 -11.32
CA ILE A 53 -3.14 -2.64 -11.18
C ILE A 53 -3.63 -2.06 -12.51
N ARG A 54 -2.93 -2.33 -13.61
CA ARG A 54 -3.31 -1.84 -14.93
C ARG A 54 -4.60 -2.48 -15.45
N ASP A 55 -4.69 -3.81 -15.35
CA ASP A 55 -5.76 -4.59 -15.98
C ASP A 55 -7.09 -4.43 -15.20
N GLU A 56 -7.04 -4.38 -13.88
CA GLU A 56 -8.20 -4.20 -13.00
C GLU A 56 -8.50 -2.72 -12.67
N ARG A 57 -7.57 -1.82 -13.00
CA ARG A 57 -7.65 -0.39 -12.64
C ARG A 57 -7.85 -0.20 -11.13
N LEU A 58 -7.23 -1.07 -10.34
CA LEU A 58 -7.28 -1.09 -8.88
C LEU A 58 -5.86 -1.13 -8.32
N ALA A 59 -5.50 -0.13 -7.54
CA ALA A 59 -4.29 -0.16 -6.71
C ALA A 59 -4.69 -0.19 -5.24
N VAL A 60 -4.04 -1.05 -4.46
CA VAL A 60 -4.25 -1.15 -3.01
C VAL A 60 -2.95 -0.78 -2.31
N VAL A 61 -2.97 0.29 -1.53
CA VAL A 61 -1.81 0.75 -0.77
C VAL A 61 -1.95 0.27 0.66
N VAL A 62 -1.03 -0.59 1.08
CA VAL A 62 -0.97 -1.16 2.43
C VAL A 62 0.26 -0.62 3.18
N GLU A 63 0.37 -0.86 4.49
CA GLU A 63 1.42 -0.24 5.29
C GLU A 63 2.77 -0.97 5.23
N GLY A 64 2.77 -2.29 5.15
CA GLY A 64 3.99 -3.09 5.31
C GLY A 64 4.20 -4.20 4.28
N TYR A 65 5.40 -4.78 4.33
CA TYR A 65 5.80 -5.89 3.43
C TYR A 65 4.92 -7.13 3.62
N THR A 66 4.59 -7.47 4.86
CA THR A 66 3.74 -8.63 5.20
C THR A 66 2.32 -8.44 4.72
N ASP A 67 1.82 -7.20 4.72
CA ASP A 67 0.48 -6.87 4.23
C ASP A 67 0.38 -7.03 2.71
N VAL A 68 1.44 -6.61 1.98
CA VAL A 68 1.52 -6.87 0.53
C VAL A 68 1.46 -8.37 0.25
N MET A 69 2.25 -9.16 0.99
CA MET A 69 2.26 -10.62 0.81
C MET A 69 0.89 -11.23 1.13
N ALA A 70 0.27 -10.82 2.24
CA ALA A 70 -1.05 -11.30 2.63
C ALA A 70 -2.11 -10.94 1.59
N ALA A 71 -2.10 -9.71 1.07
CA ALA A 71 -3.01 -9.26 0.03
C ALA A 71 -2.85 -10.08 -1.26
N HIS A 72 -1.62 -10.25 -1.75
CA HIS A 72 -1.36 -11.06 -2.96
C HIS A 72 -1.79 -12.52 -2.78
N LEU A 73 -1.47 -13.14 -1.64
CA LEU A 73 -1.91 -14.50 -1.32
C LEU A 73 -3.44 -14.62 -1.23
N SER A 74 -4.12 -13.54 -0.90
CA SER A 74 -5.59 -13.48 -0.85
C SER A 74 -6.24 -13.19 -2.20
N GLY A 75 -5.45 -12.98 -3.26
CA GLY A 75 -5.94 -12.65 -4.60
C GLY A 75 -6.13 -11.14 -4.83
N VAL A 76 -5.62 -10.28 -3.94
CA VAL A 76 -5.55 -8.82 -4.12
C VAL A 76 -4.17 -8.47 -4.68
N GLU A 77 -3.95 -8.81 -5.95
CA GLU A 77 -2.63 -8.74 -6.58
C GLU A 77 -2.17 -7.31 -6.90
N GLY A 78 -3.06 -6.31 -6.83
CA GLY A 78 -2.74 -4.89 -7.00
C GLY A 78 -2.18 -4.20 -5.75
N ALA A 79 -1.82 -4.96 -4.70
CA ALA A 79 -1.32 -4.41 -3.44
C ALA A 79 0.16 -4.03 -3.51
N VAL A 80 0.47 -2.85 -2.94
CA VAL A 80 1.83 -2.28 -2.83
C VAL A 80 2.00 -1.57 -1.50
N ALA A 81 3.25 -1.39 -1.06
CA ALA A 81 3.56 -0.62 0.15
C ALA A 81 4.74 0.31 -0.06
N THR A 82 4.83 1.38 0.74
CA THR A 82 6.03 2.21 0.82
C THR A 82 7.14 1.50 1.60
N CYS A 83 8.37 1.92 1.41
CA CYS A 83 9.54 1.30 2.04
C CYS A 83 10.04 2.13 3.23
N GLY A 84 9.27 2.17 4.32
CA GLY A 84 9.64 2.91 5.54
C GLY A 84 9.57 4.43 5.39
N THR A 85 8.68 4.93 4.56
CA THR A 85 8.37 6.35 4.40
C THR A 85 6.86 6.55 4.24
N ALA A 86 6.38 7.76 4.48
CA ALA A 86 4.98 8.09 4.22
C ALA A 86 4.68 8.02 2.71
N PHE A 87 3.46 7.60 2.38
CA PHE A 87 2.96 7.68 1.01
C PHE A 87 2.86 9.15 0.58
N GLY A 88 3.46 9.50 -0.55
CA GLY A 88 3.61 10.88 -1.00
C GLY A 88 3.38 11.07 -2.49
N GLU A 89 3.56 12.31 -2.94
CA GLU A 89 3.25 12.76 -4.29
C GLU A 89 3.97 11.96 -5.39
N ASP A 90 5.22 11.57 -5.18
CA ASP A 90 5.96 10.81 -6.17
C ASP A 90 5.44 9.36 -6.28
N HIS A 91 4.97 8.77 -5.18
CA HIS A 91 4.25 7.48 -5.21
C HIS A 91 2.94 7.59 -6.01
N ILE A 92 2.18 8.69 -5.81
CA ILE A 92 0.98 8.99 -6.59
C ILE A 92 1.30 9.01 -8.09
N LYS A 93 2.34 9.74 -8.50
CA LYS A 93 2.77 9.80 -9.90
C LYS A 93 3.09 8.43 -10.49
N VAL A 94 3.72 7.56 -9.70
CA VAL A 94 4.04 6.17 -10.13
C VAL A 94 2.75 5.37 -10.36
N ILE A 95 1.83 5.35 -9.40
CA ILE A 95 0.57 4.60 -9.51
C ILE A 95 -0.28 5.17 -10.65
N ARG A 96 -0.46 6.49 -10.75
CA ARG A 96 -1.24 7.15 -11.80
C ARG A 96 -0.80 6.72 -13.20
N ARG A 97 0.50 6.61 -13.43
CA ARG A 97 1.05 6.16 -14.70
C ARG A 97 0.66 4.73 -15.03
N ILE A 98 0.60 3.84 -14.02
CA ILE A 98 0.28 2.42 -14.20
C ILE A 98 -1.21 2.22 -14.40
N VAL A 99 -2.05 2.83 -13.58
CA VAL A 99 -3.52 2.73 -13.74
C VAL A 99 -4.03 3.54 -14.93
N ARG A 100 -3.16 4.35 -15.57
CA ARG A 100 -3.54 5.30 -16.62
C ARG A 100 -4.68 6.20 -16.13
N ASP A 101 -4.42 6.90 -15.02
CA ASP A 101 -5.38 7.77 -14.33
C ASP A 101 -5.59 9.04 -15.15
N GLU A 102 -6.35 8.92 -16.23
CA GLU A 102 -6.68 9.93 -17.22
C GLU A 102 -8.18 10.22 -17.16
N ALA A 103 -8.57 11.47 -17.27
CA ALA A 103 -9.95 11.92 -17.07
C ALA A 103 -10.96 11.37 -18.10
N ASP A 104 -10.47 10.94 -19.27
CA ASP A 104 -11.26 10.36 -20.36
C ASP A 104 -11.46 8.84 -20.27
N LEU A 105 -10.77 8.19 -19.33
CA LEU A 105 -10.92 6.77 -19.07
C LEU A 105 -11.88 6.51 -17.91
N ALA A 106 -12.39 5.27 -17.84
CA ALA A 106 -13.17 4.83 -16.68
C ALA A 106 -12.36 5.05 -15.38
N PRO A 107 -12.94 5.59 -14.30
CA PRO A 107 -12.22 5.87 -13.07
C PRO A 107 -11.51 4.64 -12.51
N ALA A 108 -10.26 4.78 -12.10
CA ALA A 108 -9.56 3.77 -11.34
C ALA A 108 -9.96 3.85 -9.85
N ARG A 109 -9.75 2.78 -9.11
CA ARG A 109 -9.91 2.76 -7.66
C ARG A 109 -8.54 2.71 -6.99
N ILE A 110 -8.29 3.66 -6.11
CA ILE A 110 -7.08 3.69 -5.28
C ILE A 110 -7.55 3.46 -3.84
N VAL A 111 -7.30 2.29 -3.31
CA VAL A 111 -7.71 1.89 -1.97
C VAL A 111 -6.53 1.97 -1.02
N PHE A 112 -6.66 2.72 0.05
CA PHE A 112 -5.70 2.76 1.15
C PHE A 112 -6.22 1.91 2.30
N THR A 113 -5.39 0.98 2.79
CA THR A 113 -5.67 0.29 4.04
C THR A 113 -4.88 0.94 5.15
N PHE A 114 -5.53 1.21 6.26
CA PHE A 114 -4.90 1.77 7.44
C PHE A 114 -5.25 0.92 8.66
N ASP A 115 -4.28 0.82 9.57
CA ASP A 115 -4.56 0.28 10.89
C ASP A 115 -5.60 1.17 11.59
N GLY A 116 -6.54 0.57 12.30
CA GLY A 116 -7.62 1.29 12.97
C GLY A 116 -7.18 2.15 14.16
N ASP A 117 -5.88 2.36 14.33
CA ASP A 117 -5.29 3.15 15.40
C ASP A 117 -5.15 4.64 15.04
N ALA A 118 -4.68 5.45 16.00
CA ALA A 118 -4.48 6.88 15.80
C ALA A 118 -3.41 7.21 14.74
N ALA A 119 -2.43 6.33 14.53
CA ALA A 119 -1.40 6.51 13.52
C ALA A 119 -1.97 6.27 12.11
N GLY A 120 -2.77 5.23 11.94
CA GLY A 120 -3.49 4.94 10.70
C GLY A 120 -4.49 6.04 10.34
N GLN A 121 -5.25 6.57 11.31
CA GLN A 121 -6.13 7.74 11.08
C GLN A 121 -5.36 8.96 10.59
N LYS A 122 -4.19 9.24 11.19
CA LYS A 122 -3.33 10.33 10.75
C LYS A 122 -2.75 10.10 9.34
N ALA A 123 -2.43 8.86 9.00
CA ALA A 123 -1.99 8.49 7.67
C ALA A 123 -3.10 8.65 6.63
N ALA A 124 -4.35 8.26 6.97
CA ALA A 124 -5.52 8.47 6.14
C ALA A 124 -5.76 9.97 5.86
N MET A 125 -5.68 10.82 6.86
CA MET A 125 -5.84 12.28 6.69
C MET A 125 -4.74 12.88 5.81
N LYS A 126 -3.51 12.36 5.87
CA LYS A 126 -2.43 12.79 4.96
C LYS A 126 -2.67 12.35 3.53
N ALA A 127 -3.20 11.15 3.32
CA ALA A 127 -3.57 10.66 2.00
C ALA A 127 -4.73 11.50 1.42
N TYR A 128 -5.74 11.83 2.25
CA TYR A 128 -6.84 12.71 1.86
C TYR A 128 -6.37 14.11 1.43
N ALA A 129 -5.39 14.70 2.12
CA ALA A 129 -4.82 15.99 1.73
C ALA A 129 -4.15 15.99 0.34
N GLN A 130 -3.98 14.83 -0.27
CA GLN A 130 -3.43 14.66 -1.62
C GLN A 130 -4.46 14.08 -2.61
N ASP A 131 -5.73 14.00 -2.20
CA ASP A 131 -6.80 13.39 -3.02
C ASP A 131 -7.04 14.16 -4.32
N ASP A 132 -6.84 15.47 -4.30
CA ASP A 132 -6.88 16.35 -5.48
C ASP A 132 -5.84 16.02 -6.57
N LYS A 133 -4.83 15.23 -6.24
CA LYS A 133 -3.79 14.79 -7.18
C LYS A 133 -4.21 13.56 -8.03
N TRP A 134 -5.34 12.96 -7.72
CA TRP A 134 -5.93 11.88 -8.49
C TRP A 134 -6.98 12.41 -9.47
N ALA A 135 -7.02 11.87 -10.68
CA ALA A 135 -8.18 12.03 -11.56
C ALA A 135 -9.30 11.05 -11.18
N SER A 136 -8.90 9.93 -10.60
CA SER A 136 -9.78 8.88 -10.06
C SER A 136 -10.10 9.12 -8.59
N GLN A 137 -11.07 8.38 -8.06
CA GLN A 137 -11.49 8.47 -6.67
C GLN A 137 -10.63 7.58 -5.78
N SER A 138 -10.23 8.09 -4.60
CA SER A 138 -9.56 7.31 -3.57
C SER A 138 -10.55 6.81 -2.51
N PHE A 139 -10.20 5.67 -1.91
CA PHE A 139 -11.01 4.94 -0.93
C PHE A 139 -10.19 4.57 0.29
N VAL A 140 -10.87 4.36 1.40
CA VAL A 140 -10.27 3.85 2.64
C VAL A 140 -10.91 2.53 3.02
N ALA A 141 -10.07 1.57 3.36
CA ALA A 141 -10.45 0.30 3.95
C ALA A 141 -9.84 0.21 5.35
N VAL A 142 -10.69 0.06 6.35
CA VAL A 142 -10.28 -0.15 7.74
C VAL A 142 -10.90 -1.45 8.21
N ALA A 143 -10.06 -2.40 8.59
CA ALA A 143 -10.55 -3.67 9.12
C ALA A 143 -11.19 -3.47 10.49
N LYS A 144 -12.17 -4.33 10.81
CA LYS A 144 -12.73 -4.42 12.16
C LYS A 144 -11.60 -4.71 13.14
N ASP A 145 -11.70 -4.14 14.33
CA ASP A 145 -10.70 -4.30 15.41
C ASP A 145 -9.28 -3.76 15.06
N GLY A 146 -9.15 -2.96 14.01
CA GLY A 146 -7.88 -2.31 13.65
C GLY A 146 -6.78 -3.28 13.20
N MET A 147 -7.16 -4.45 12.69
CA MET A 147 -6.20 -5.43 12.17
C MET A 147 -5.57 -4.94 10.85
N ASP A 148 -4.29 -5.21 10.68
CA ASP A 148 -3.66 -5.10 9.37
C ASP A 148 -4.10 -6.26 8.43
N PRO A 149 -3.89 -6.16 7.12
CA PRO A 149 -4.24 -7.22 6.17
C PRO A 149 -3.60 -8.58 6.47
N CYS A 150 -2.41 -8.59 7.07
CA CYS A 150 -1.71 -9.83 7.44
C CYS A 150 -2.43 -10.53 8.60
N ASP A 151 -2.73 -9.80 9.66
CA ASP A 151 -3.46 -10.34 10.84
C ASP A 151 -4.89 -10.74 10.46
N LEU A 152 -5.57 -9.94 9.64
CA LEU A 152 -6.91 -10.24 9.13
C LEU A 152 -6.92 -11.57 8.37
N ARG A 153 -5.95 -11.77 7.45
CA ARG A 153 -5.81 -13.01 6.71
C ARG A 153 -5.58 -14.22 7.61
N LEU A 154 -4.71 -14.08 8.62
CA LEU A 154 -4.39 -15.16 9.54
C LEU A 154 -5.59 -15.57 10.43
N ARG A 155 -6.44 -14.62 10.80
CA ARG A 155 -7.61 -14.86 11.66
C ARG A 155 -8.86 -15.28 10.91
N GLU A 156 -9.12 -14.67 9.75
CA GLU A 156 -10.41 -14.78 9.07
C GLU A 156 -10.28 -15.31 7.62
N GLY A 157 -9.05 -15.48 7.13
CA GLY A 157 -8.77 -16.09 5.83
C GLY A 157 -8.76 -15.10 4.66
N ASP A 158 -8.54 -15.64 3.46
CA ASP A 158 -8.34 -14.86 2.23
C ASP A 158 -9.58 -14.06 1.81
N SER A 159 -10.79 -14.55 2.08
CA SER A 159 -12.04 -13.86 1.74
C SER A 159 -12.17 -12.54 2.50
N ALA A 160 -11.79 -12.50 3.78
CA ALA A 160 -11.88 -11.30 4.59
C ALA A 160 -11.00 -10.16 4.06
N VAL A 161 -9.81 -10.47 3.52
CA VAL A 161 -8.94 -9.47 2.89
C VAL A 161 -9.56 -8.93 1.59
N ARG A 162 -10.17 -9.79 0.77
CA ARG A 162 -10.88 -9.35 -0.44
C ARG A 162 -12.08 -8.48 -0.12
N GLU A 163 -12.88 -8.87 0.86
CA GLU A 163 -14.04 -8.12 1.35
C GLU A 163 -13.62 -6.76 1.91
N LEU A 164 -12.54 -6.69 2.68
CA LEU A 164 -11.98 -5.43 3.17
C LEU A 164 -11.74 -4.42 2.03
N VAL A 165 -11.16 -4.86 0.94
CA VAL A 165 -10.89 -4.00 -0.23
C VAL A 165 -12.15 -3.69 -1.02
N ALA A 166 -13.08 -4.65 -1.14
CA ALA A 166 -14.35 -4.45 -1.85
C ALA A 166 -15.25 -3.44 -1.15
N ASP A 167 -15.30 -3.49 0.18
CA ASP A 167 -16.14 -2.65 1.05
C ASP A 167 -15.49 -1.30 1.40
N ALA A 168 -14.36 -0.96 0.79
CA ALA A 168 -13.69 0.32 1.01
C ALA A 168 -14.63 1.50 0.71
N VAL A 169 -14.66 2.46 1.62
CA VAL A 169 -15.50 3.66 1.51
C VAL A 169 -14.75 4.82 0.85
N PRO A 170 -15.43 5.74 0.15
CA PRO A 170 -14.77 6.93 -0.40
C PRO A 170 -13.99 7.69 0.68
N MET A 171 -12.77 8.12 0.34
CA MET A 171 -11.88 8.84 1.27
C MET A 171 -12.57 10.08 1.87
N PHE A 172 -13.37 10.79 1.07
CA PHE A 172 -14.14 11.95 1.53
C PHE A 172 -15.13 11.58 2.65
N GLU A 173 -15.86 10.48 2.51
CA GLU A 173 -16.80 10.05 3.55
C GLU A 173 -16.09 9.69 4.86
N PHE A 174 -14.90 9.12 4.77
CA PHE A 174 -14.09 8.81 5.94
C PHE A 174 -13.59 10.09 6.64
N ALA A 175 -13.23 11.11 5.88
CA ALA A 175 -12.67 12.35 6.41
C ALA A 175 -13.71 13.26 7.11
N VAL A 176 -14.99 13.13 6.80
CA VAL A 176 -16.06 13.96 7.39
C VAL A 176 -16.82 13.28 8.53
N ARG A 177 -16.47 12.07 8.90
CA ARG A 177 -16.99 11.35 10.08
C ARG A 177 -16.21 11.69 11.33
#